data_f16660ec56a075ec922f861ab2f933aa
#
_entry.id   f16660ec56a075ec922f861ab2f933aa
#
_cell.length_a   1.000
_cell.length_b   1.000
_cell.length_c   1.000
_cell.angle_alpha   90.00
_cell.angle_beta   90.00
_cell.angle_gamma   90.00
#
_symmetry.space_group_name_H-M   'P 1'
#
loop_
_entity.id
_entity.type
_entity.pdbx_description
1 polymer ?
#
loop_
_entity_poly.entity_id
_entity_poly.type
_entity_poly.pdbx_seq_one_letter_code
_entity_poly.pdbx_strand_id
1 'polypeptide(L)'
;MDGSDSSTQIARQSAVEVYDGPPDQRTGARHAVYPDLSHDEVERFNFLAQMNHHLATRVAPTVESTWDARIEPRFEAEHGRKPKDRTEARRALLADPVFKTWSALRRMTMEQRQEAGRWAAVRQSESLAAKVASLSDHGRLTLDPTVAVPRYVAAVDHHCMPGSYHTELFPGDVSGPASYDSGIHVTVGGRGGPLNDGIGRTMAAWIKETYPDFKPARILDLGVTTGHNTLPMACAFPEAEVVGVDIGVPVLRYGAARAEALGVRNVRFLQADASDLSQFEDASFDLVMTTMFLHELSLASMDAIFREARRVLAPGGLMLNMEQPAYAGIPPFEQAIRDWDAHYNNEPFWTTLHSLDLDDHFVAAGFDRDKLVKKVFTAPAGPAGQTRIGMVFVGAET
;
A
#
# COMPACT_ATOMS: atom_id res chain seq x y z
N MET A 1 26.23 15.69 -25.84
CA MET A 1 25.36 15.89 -24.64
C MET A 1 24.08 15.16 -24.96
N ASP A 2 24.06 13.91 -24.55
CA ASP A 2 22.99 12.98 -24.92
C ASP A 2 21.87 13.09 -23.88
N GLY A 3 20.84 13.87 -24.21
CA GLY A 3 19.63 13.95 -23.43
C GLY A 3 18.78 12.70 -23.65
N SER A 4 19.18 11.57 -23.08
CA SER A 4 18.29 10.42 -23.04
C SER A 4 17.10 10.78 -22.16
N ASP A 5 15.96 10.91 -22.79
CA ASP A 5 14.65 11.20 -22.22
C ASP A 5 14.36 10.26 -21.02
N SER A 6 14.22 10.85 -19.82
CA SER A 6 13.98 10.11 -18.56
C SER A 6 12.68 9.32 -18.60
N SER A 7 11.68 9.79 -19.34
CA SER A 7 10.44 9.06 -19.60
C SER A 7 10.71 7.77 -20.40
N THR A 8 11.68 7.82 -21.31
CA THR A 8 12.14 6.66 -22.09
C THR A 8 12.91 5.67 -21.22
N GLN A 9 13.62 6.15 -20.19
CA GLN A 9 14.37 5.27 -19.27
C GLN A 9 13.43 4.53 -18.33
N ILE A 10 12.41 5.20 -17.77
CA ILE A 10 11.35 4.55 -16.96
C ILE A 10 10.51 3.63 -17.85
N ALA A 11 10.15 4.03 -19.06
CA ALA A 11 9.42 3.21 -20.01
C ALA A 11 10.25 1.99 -20.46
N ARG A 12 11.56 2.13 -20.65
CA ARG A 12 12.46 1.00 -20.96
C ARG A 12 12.66 0.08 -19.77
N GLN A 13 12.69 0.60 -18.54
CA GLN A 13 12.75 -0.21 -17.33
C GLN A 13 11.42 -0.93 -17.04
N SER A 14 10.28 -0.37 -17.45
CA SER A 14 8.96 -1.04 -17.36
C SER A 14 8.72 -2.06 -18.47
N ALA A 15 9.50 -2.05 -19.55
CA ALA A 15 9.47 -3.02 -20.65
C ALA A 15 10.43 -4.20 -20.45
N VAL A 16 10.88 -4.44 -19.23
CA VAL A 16 11.64 -5.65 -18.90
C VAL A 16 10.76 -6.86 -19.24
N GLU A 17 11.32 -7.79 -20.03
CA GLU A 17 10.70 -9.09 -20.31
C GLU A 17 10.05 -9.65 -19.05
N VAL A 18 8.82 -10.15 -19.19
CA VAL A 18 8.11 -10.78 -18.08
C VAL A 18 8.95 -11.96 -17.63
N TYR A 19 9.70 -11.77 -16.55
CA TYR A 19 10.48 -12.85 -15.95
C TYR A 19 9.51 -13.87 -15.38
N ASP A 20 9.37 -14.99 -16.06
CA ASP A 20 8.43 -16.08 -15.73
C ASP A 20 9.01 -17.06 -14.68
N GLY A 21 10.18 -16.76 -14.17
CA GLY A 21 10.85 -17.54 -13.11
C GLY A 21 10.33 -17.19 -11.71
N PRO A 22 10.91 -17.81 -10.67
CA PRO A 22 10.66 -17.44 -9.29
C PRO A 22 11.08 -15.99 -9.04
N PRO A 23 10.42 -15.27 -8.10
CA PRO A 23 10.79 -13.90 -7.76
C PRO A 23 12.28 -13.76 -7.50
N ASP A 24 12.94 -12.79 -8.13
CA ASP A 24 14.35 -12.51 -7.94
C ASP A 24 14.57 -11.02 -7.69
N GLN A 25 15.07 -10.67 -6.51
CA GLN A 25 15.36 -9.30 -6.11
C GLN A 25 16.38 -8.62 -7.05
N ARG A 26 17.19 -9.37 -7.78
CA ARG A 26 18.14 -8.84 -8.79
C ARG A 26 17.45 -8.28 -10.02
N THR A 27 16.23 -8.73 -10.32
CA THR A 27 15.45 -8.24 -11.47
C THR A 27 14.76 -6.91 -11.19
N GLY A 28 14.75 -6.45 -9.93
CA GLY A 28 14.26 -5.13 -9.55
C GLY A 28 15.11 -4.01 -10.12
N ALA A 29 14.47 -2.93 -10.56
CA ALA A 29 15.17 -1.71 -10.94
C ALA A 29 15.69 -1.01 -9.68
N ARG A 30 16.97 -0.60 -9.73
CA ARG A 30 17.64 0.08 -8.62
C ARG A 30 17.84 1.54 -8.99
N HIS A 31 17.37 2.44 -8.15
CA HIS A 31 17.65 3.87 -8.26
C HIS A 31 18.79 4.27 -7.29
N ALA A 32 19.29 5.49 -7.41
CA ALA A 32 20.48 5.93 -6.70
C ALA A 32 20.39 5.84 -5.17
N VAL A 33 19.18 5.95 -4.58
CA VAL A 33 18.96 5.85 -3.13
C VAL A 33 18.46 4.48 -2.66
N TYR A 34 18.35 3.51 -3.56
CA TYR A 34 18.06 2.12 -3.18
C TYR A 34 19.23 1.55 -2.37
N PRO A 35 18.99 0.76 -1.30
CA PRO A 35 20.08 0.19 -0.52
C PRO A 35 20.92 -0.79 -1.35
N ASP A 36 22.23 -0.76 -1.15
CA ASP A 36 23.14 -1.73 -1.76
C ASP A 36 23.00 -3.06 -1.02
N LEU A 37 22.55 -4.09 -1.73
CA LEU A 37 22.33 -5.42 -1.18
C LEU A 37 23.53 -6.33 -1.48
N SER A 38 24.05 -7.01 -0.46
CA SER A 38 25.01 -8.10 -0.61
C SER A 38 24.33 -9.32 -1.24
N HIS A 39 25.13 -10.28 -1.69
CA HIS A 39 24.63 -11.56 -2.21
C HIS A 39 23.68 -12.24 -1.20
N ASP A 40 24.09 -12.37 0.05
CA ASP A 40 23.32 -13.05 1.08
C ASP A 40 22.01 -12.32 1.43
N GLU A 41 22.00 -10.98 1.37
CA GLU A 41 20.77 -10.17 1.55
C GLU A 41 19.80 -10.41 0.39
N VAL A 42 20.27 -10.44 -0.85
CA VAL A 42 19.45 -10.76 -2.03
C VAL A 42 18.83 -12.14 -1.90
N GLU A 43 19.64 -13.17 -1.58
CA GLU A 43 19.13 -14.54 -1.45
C GLU A 43 18.13 -14.67 -0.29
N ARG A 44 18.30 -13.89 0.78
CA ARG A 44 17.32 -13.84 1.87
C ARG A 44 15.99 -13.24 1.42
N PHE A 45 16.01 -12.15 0.67
CA PHE A 45 14.78 -11.58 0.09
C PHE A 45 14.09 -12.56 -0.87
N ASN A 46 14.86 -13.24 -1.72
CA ASN A 46 14.35 -14.24 -2.65
C ASN A 46 13.69 -15.40 -1.91
N PHE A 47 14.35 -15.93 -0.86
CA PHE A 47 13.79 -16.97 -0.02
C PHE A 47 12.47 -16.53 0.64
N LEU A 48 12.43 -15.33 1.22
CA LEU A 48 11.24 -14.81 1.90
C LEU A 48 10.09 -14.56 0.91
N ALA A 49 10.38 -14.04 -0.29
CA ALA A 49 9.38 -13.86 -1.34
C ALA A 49 8.78 -15.20 -1.79
N GLN A 50 9.62 -16.22 -1.95
CA GLN A 50 9.17 -17.59 -2.27
C GLN A 50 8.38 -18.22 -1.12
N MET A 51 8.79 -18.00 0.13
CA MET A 51 8.05 -18.48 1.30
C MET A 51 6.66 -17.82 1.35
N ASN A 52 6.58 -16.50 1.16
CA ASN A 52 5.31 -15.78 1.14
C ASN A 52 4.39 -16.30 0.01
N HIS A 53 4.95 -16.48 -1.18
CA HIS A 53 4.22 -17.07 -2.30
C HIS A 53 3.73 -18.50 -2.00
N HIS A 54 4.56 -19.35 -1.42
CA HIS A 54 4.20 -20.71 -1.01
C HIS A 54 3.07 -20.72 0.03
N LEU A 55 3.18 -19.85 1.04
CA LEU A 55 2.13 -19.71 2.05
C LEU A 55 0.80 -19.29 1.44
N ALA A 56 0.80 -18.36 0.49
CA ALA A 56 -0.42 -17.88 -0.17
C ALA A 56 -1.02 -18.92 -1.13
N THR A 57 -0.20 -19.67 -1.89
CA THR A 57 -0.67 -20.52 -2.98
C THR A 57 -0.78 -22.00 -2.63
N ARG A 58 -0.14 -22.45 -1.55
CA ARG A 58 -0.12 -23.86 -1.16
C ARG A 58 -0.66 -24.08 0.26
N VAL A 59 -0.23 -23.28 1.24
CA VAL A 59 -0.61 -23.52 2.64
C VAL A 59 -1.98 -22.93 2.95
N ALA A 60 -2.27 -21.70 2.52
CA ALA A 60 -3.59 -21.08 2.73
C ALA A 60 -4.76 -21.89 2.15
N PRO A 61 -4.66 -22.46 0.92
CA PRO A 61 -5.70 -23.38 0.42
C PRO A 61 -5.90 -24.63 1.28
N THR A 62 -4.85 -25.10 1.99
CA THR A 62 -4.99 -26.22 2.93
C THR A 62 -5.81 -25.81 4.16
N VAL A 63 -5.71 -24.56 4.61
CA VAL A 63 -6.57 -24.03 5.68
C VAL A 63 -8.03 -24.03 5.25
N GLU A 64 -8.32 -23.58 4.02
CA GLU A 64 -9.68 -23.57 3.45
C GLU A 64 -10.26 -24.98 3.35
N SER A 65 -9.53 -25.92 2.75
CA SER A 65 -9.97 -27.31 2.65
C SER A 65 -10.14 -28.00 4.01
N THR A 66 -9.33 -27.61 5.00
CA THR A 66 -9.47 -28.08 6.39
C THR A 66 -10.71 -27.49 7.07
N TRP A 67 -11.03 -26.22 6.77
CA TRP A 67 -12.25 -25.60 7.23
C TRP A 67 -13.47 -26.40 6.76
N ASP A 68 -13.59 -26.65 5.48
CA ASP A 68 -14.71 -27.34 4.88
C ASP A 68 -14.84 -28.81 5.37
N ALA A 69 -13.71 -29.50 5.44
CA ALA A 69 -13.72 -30.93 5.76
C ALA A 69 -13.85 -31.25 7.25
N ARG A 70 -13.45 -30.33 8.14
CA ARG A 70 -13.30 -30.69 9.56
C ARG A 70 -13.75 -29.59 10.53
N ILE A 71 -13.38 -28.31 10.27
CA ILE A 71 -13.59 -27.25 11.28
C ILE A 71 -15.04 -26.82 11.32
N GLU A 72 -15.63 -26.48 10.18
CA GLU A 72 -17.04 -26.08 10.11
C GLU A 72 -17.99 -27.21 10.51
N PRO A 73 -17.84 -28.47 10.03
CA PRO A 73 -18.64 -29.59 10.49
C PRO A 73 -18.59 -29.84 12.00
N ARG A 74 -17.39 -29.73 12.60
CA ARG A 74 -17.26 -29.84 14.05
C ARG A 74 -17.99 -28.72 14.76
N PHE A 75 -17.88 -27.48 14.32
CA PHE A 75 -18.61 -26.35 14.88
C PHE A 75 -20.13 -26.55 14.77
N GLU A 76 -20.61 -27.03 13.63
CA GLU A 76 -22.03 -27.35 13.42
C GLU A 76 -22.54 -28.47 14.38
N ALA A 77 -21.73 -29.50 14.55
CA ALA A 77 -22.09 -30.59 15.48
C ALA A 77 -22.15 -30.10 16.95
N GLU A 78 -21.29 -29.18 17.34
CA GLU A 78 -21.23 -28.62 18.69
C GLU A 78 -22.35 -27.57 18.97
N HIS A 79 -22.73 -26.78 17.93
CA HIS A 79 -23.61 -25.62 18.09
C HIS A 79 -24.98 -25.74 17.39
N GLY A 80 -25.17 -26.76 16.56
CA GLY A 80 -26.41 -26.96 15.77
C GLY A 80 -26.56 -25.98 14.59
N ARG A 81 -25.55 -25.22 14.26
CA ARG A 81 -25.54 -24.24 13.18
C ARG A 81 -24.12 -23.89 12.72
N LYS A 82 -23.97 -23.28 11.54
CA LYS A 82 -22.71 -22.69 11.07
C LYS A 82 -22.30 -21.44 11.87
N PRO A 83 -21.02 -21.05 11.86
CA PRO A 83 -20.58 -19.77 12.43
C PRO A 83 -21.35 -18.60 11.83
N LYS A 84 -21.87 -17.72 12.68
CA LYS A 84 -22.70 -16.58 12.25
C LYS A 84 -21.87 -15.38 11.81
N ASP A 85 -20.63 -15.27 12.30
CA ASP A 85 -19.73 -14.14 12.07
C ASP A 85 -18.26 -14.58 12.08
N ARG A 86 -17.38 -13.65 11.68
CA ARG A 86 -15.93 -13.86 11.66
C ARG A 86 -15.32 -14.19 13.03
N THR A 87 -15.93 -13.71 14.11
CA THR A 87 -15.42 -13.95 15.47
C THR A 87 -15.59 -15.42 15.85
N GLU A 88 -16.75 -16.00 15.55
CA GLU A 88 -16.99 -17.42 15.76
C GLU A 88 -16.11 -18.28 14.82
N ALA A 89 -16.02 -17.91 13.54
CA ALA A 89 -15.16 -18.58 12.58
C ALA A 89 -13.69 -18.55 13.04
N ARG A 90 -13.18 -17.39 13.46
CA ARG A 90 -11.82 -17.25 13.98
C ARG A 90 -11.58 -18.10 15.23
N ARG A 91 -12.54 -18.17 16.15
CA ARG A 91 -12.44 -19.01 17.35
C ARG A 91 -12.32 -20.49 16.99
N ALA A 92 -13.10 -20.95 16.01
CA ALA A 92 -13.02 -22.32 15.50
C ALA A 92 -11.67 -22.60 14.80
N LEU A 93 -11.18 -21.67 14.00
CA LEU A 93 -9.86 -21.73 13.35
C LEU A 93 -8.72 -21.81 14.38
N LEU A 94 -8.75 -21.00 15.42
CA LEU A 94 -7.74 -20.98 16.49
C LEU A 94 -7.64 -22.29 17.28
N ALA A 95 -8.64 -23.14 17.24
CA ALA A 95 -8.59 -24.48 17.84
C ALA A 95 -7.83 -25.49 16.95
N ASP A 96 -7.59 -25.19 15.67
CA ASP A 96 -7.03 -26.13 14.69
C ASP A 96 -5.54 -25.92 14.46
N PRO A 97 -4.73 -26.99 14.44
CA PRO A 97 -3.28 -26.89 14.25
C PRO A 97 -2.88 -26.42 12.85
N VAL A 98 -3.66 -26.68 11.80
CA VAL A 98 -3.36 -26.25 10.42
C VAL A 98 -3.42 -24.72 10.32
N PHE A 99 -4.47 -24.09 10.87
CA PHE A 99 -4.54 -22.63 10.92
C PHE A 99 -3.41 -22.03 11.76
N LYS A 100 -3.14 -22.60 12.94
CA LYS A 100 -2.04 -22.13 13.81
C LYS A 100 -0.68 -22.18 13.09
N THR A 101 -0.40 -23.26 12.36
CA THR A 101 0.84 -23.40 11.62
C THR A 101 0.94 -22.37 10.49
N TRP A 102 -0.11 -22.23 9.68
CA TRP A 102 -0.15 -21.21 8.63
C TRP A 102 0.03 -19.79 9.20
N SER A 103 -0.69 -19.47 10.25
CA SER A 103 -0.64 -18.14 10.89
C SER A 103 0.75 -17.85 11.46
N ALA A 104 1.37 -18.82 12.13
CA ALA A 104 2.72 -18.66 12.69
C ALA A 104 3.79 -18.48 11.58
N LEU A 105 3.72 -19.26 10.50
CA LEU A 105 4.65 -19.14 9.37
C LEU A 105 4.47 -17.80 8.65
N ARG A 106 3.22 -17.35 8.45
CA ARG A 106 2.94 -16.03 7.85
C ARG A 106 3.51 -14.90 8.71
N ARG A 107 3.29 -14.93 10.04
CA ARG A 107 3.84 -13.95 10.98
C ARG A 107 5.36 -13.95 10.94
N MET A 108 5.98 -15.12 11.02
CA MET A 108 7.43 -15.26 10.92
C MET A 108 7.98 -14.65 9.62
N THR A 109 7.33 -14.91 8.49
CA THR A 109 7.74 -14.36 7.19
C THR A 109 7.67 -12.83 7.17
N MET A 110 6.63 -12.24 7.77
CA MET A 110 6.49 -10.79 7.88
C MET A 110 7.57 -10.18 8.78
N GLU A 111 7.85 -10.75 9.95
CA GLU A 111 8.91 -10.30 10.84
C GLU A 111 10.29 -10.42 10.20
N GLN A 112 10.57 -11.55 9.57
CA GLN A 112 11.84 -11.77 8.85
C GLN A 112 12.02 -10.79 7.68
N ARG A 113 10.95 -10.42 6.98
CA ARG A 113 10.99 -9.37 5.95
C ARG A 113 11.43 -8.03 6.54
N GLN A 114 10.86 -7.64 7.69
CA GLN A 114 11.22 -6.39 8.34
C GLN A 114 12.70 -6.41 8.77
N GLU A 115 13.16 -7.50 9.35
CA GLU A 115 14.56 -7.64 9.75
C GLU A 115 15.51 -7.62 8.55
N ALA A 116 15.19 -8.36 7.47
CA ALA A 116 16.02 -8.39 6.27
C ALA A 116 16.20 -6.99 5.66
N GLY A 117 15.12 -6.24 5.50
CA GLY A 117 15.15 -4.86 5.00
C GLY A 117 15.89 -3.91 5.94
N ARG A 118 15.59 -4.01 7.24
CA ARG A 118 16.20 -3.15 8.26
C ARG A 118 17.71 -3.33 8.35
N TRP A 119 18.20 -4.58 8.40
CA TRP A 119 19.64 -4.81 8.48
C TRP A 119 20.37 -4.30 7.26
N ALA A 120 19.84 -4.53 6.06
CA ALA A 120 20.40 -4.02 4.82
C ALA A 120 20.45 -2.48 4.81
N ALA A 121 19.40 -1.81 5.27
CA ALA A 121 19.33 -0.34 5.30
C ALA A 121 20.15 0.28 6.44
N VAL A 122 20.07 -0.27 7.68
CA VAL A 122 20.72 0.32 8.86
C VAL A 122 22.24 0.24 8.77
N ARG A 123 22.83 -0.86 8.25
CA ARG A 123 24.29 -0.98 8.08
C ARG A 123 24.89 0.10 7.15
N GLN A 124 24.07 0.80 6.39
CA GLN A 124 24.46 1.86 5.46
C GLN A 124 23.67 3.17 5.66
N SER A 125 23.05 3.34 6.83
CA SER A 125 22.17 4.47 7.14
C SER A 125 22.82 5.83 6.90
N GLU A 126 24.07 6.03 7.36
CA GLU A 126 24.80 7.28 7.14
C GLU A 126 25.08 7.53 5.64
N SER A 127 25.45 6.49 4.89
CA SER A 127 25.70 6.63 3.44
C SER A 127 24.40 6.86 2.67
N LEU A 128 23.29 6.25 3.06
CA LEU A 128 21.98 6.49 2.48
C LEU A 128 21.52 7.94 2.75
N ALA A 129 21.65 8.41 4.00
CA ALA A 129 21.34 9.78 4.36
C ALA A 129 22.20 10.78 3.55
N ALA A 130 23.50 10.52 3.40
CA ALA A 130 24.38 11.34 2.60
C ALA A 130 24.01 11.31 1.09
N LYS A 131 23.66 10.16 0.52
CA LYS A 131 23.16 10.06 -0.85
C LYS A 131 21.89 10.89 -1.06
N VAL A 132 20.91 10.77 -0.15
CA VAL A 132 19.68 11.57 -0.20
C VAL A 132 19.99 13.06 -0.10
N ALA A 133 20.82 13.47 0.86
CA ALA A 133 21.21 14.87 1.03
C ALA A 133 21.98 15.46 -0.18
N SER A 134 22.68 14.63 -0.96
CA SER A 134 23.43 15.05 -2.15
C SER A 134 22.54 15.25 -3.38
N LEU A 135 21.35 14.69 -3.40
CA LEU A 135 20.38 14.87 -4.47
C LEU A 135 19.60 16.16 -4.23
N SER A 136 19.62 17.05 -5.24
CA SER A 136 18.79 18.24 -5.18
C SER A 136 17.31 17.85 -5.34
N ASP A 137 16.48 18.31 -4.43
CA ASP A 137 15.03 18.16 -4.54
C ASP A 137 14.38 19.21 -5.45
N HIS A 138 15.18 20.19 -5.92
CA HIS A 138 14.71 21.32 -6.74
C HIS A 138 13.49 22.05 -6.14
N GLY A 139 13.40 22.11 -4.80
CA GLY A 139 12.27 22.70 -4.10
C GLY A 139 11.01 21.85 -4.11
N ARG A 140 11.12 20.54 -4.37
CA ARG A 140 9.98 19.61 -4.40
C ARG A 140 9.67 18.97 -3.04
N LEU A 141 10.50 19.16 -2.05
CA LEU A 141 10.25 18.69 -0.68
C LEU A 141 9.95 19.88 0.23
N THR A 142 8.80 19.83 0.88
CA THR A 142 8.42 20.81 1.92
C THR A 142 8.13 20.06 3.21
N LEU A 143 8.90 20.35 4.24
CA LEU A 143 8.74 19.80 5.58
C LEU A 143 8.23 20.88 6.52
N ASP A 144 7.27 20.53 7.36
CA ASP A 144 6.72 21.40 8.39
C ASP A 144 6.94 20.78 9.78
N PRO A 145 7.87 21.33 10.61
CA PRO A 145 8.17 20.78 11.92
C PRO A 145 7.00 20.94 12.91
N THR A 146 5.96 21.66 12.58
CA THR A 146 4.76 21.83 13.42
C THR A 146 3.75 20.71 13.22
N VAL A 147 3.85 19.94 12.14
CA VAL A 147 2.99 18.78 11.89
C VAL A 147 3.32 17.66 12.87
N ALA A 148 2.39 17.39 13.77
CA ALA A 148 2.53 16.32 14.76
C ALA A 148 2.05 14.99 14.18
N VAL A 149 2.82 13.92 14.43
CA VAL A 149 2.35 12.56 14.10
C VAL A 149 1.13 12.23 14.98
N PRO A 150 -0.03 11.89 14.39
CA PRO A 150 -1.22 11.55 15.16
C PRO A 150 -0.95 10.40 16.13
N ARG A 151 -1.53 10.49 17.35
CA ARG A 151 -1.28 9.51 18.40
C ARG A 151 -1.55 8.07 17.96
N TYR A 152 -2.59 7.84 17.16
CA TYR A 152 -2.95 6.50 16.71
C TYR A 152 -1.92 5.91 15.73
N VAL A 153 -1.20 6.75 14.99
CA VAL A 153 -0.07 6.34 14.13
C VAL A 153 1.18 6.11 14.97
N ALA A 154 1.48 7.04 15.89
CA ALA A 154 2.69 6.96 16.71
C ALA A 154 2.69 5.79 17.71
N ALA A 155 1.52 5.24 18.03
CA ALA A 155 1.37 4.18 19.03
C ALA A 155 1.57 2.76 18.49
N VAL A 156 1.73 2.59 17.17
CA VAL A 156 1.75 1.28 16.51
C VAL A 156 2.90 1.19 15.51
N ASP A 157 3.64 0.11 15.58
CA ASP A 157 4.56 -0.29 14.51
C ASP A 157 3.76 -0.99 13.40
N HIS A 158 3.19 -0.21 12.48
CA HIS A 158 2.39 -0.73 11.36
C HIS A 158 3.19 -1.78 10.58
N HIS A 159 2.52 -2.84 10.13
CA HIS A 159 3.12 -3.99 9.45
C HIS A 159 4.27 -4.65 10.24
N CYS A 160 4.27 -4.51 11.58
CA CYS A 160 5.38 -4.94 12.43
C CYS A 160 6.73 -4.27 12.04
N MET A 161 6.68 -3.11 11.39
CA MET A 161 7.86 -2.35 10.96
C MET A 161 8.36 -1.48 12.12
N PRO A 162 9.53 -1.77 12.70
CA PRO A 162 10.04 -1.02 13.85
C PRO A 162 10.21 0.47 13.54
N GLY A 163 9.52 1.32 14.32
CA GLY A 163 9.50 2.76 14.12
C GLY A 163 8.49 3.25 13.07
N SER A 164 7.69 2.35 12.48
CA SER A 164 6.67 2.68 11.50
C SER A 164 7.24 3.52 10.34
N TYR A 165 6.46 4.47 9.79
CA TYR A 165 6.85 5.32 8.66
C TYR A 165 7.54 6.64 9.06
N HIS A 166 7.55 6.98 10.35
CA HIS A 166 7.86 8.33 10.82
C HIS A 166 9.11 8.44 11.70
N THR A 167 9.69 7.31 12.14
CA THR A 167 10.83 7.33 13.05
C THR A 167 12.15 7.41 12.32
N GLU A 168 13.05 8.26 12.83
CA GLU A 168 14.45 8.40 12.41
C GLU A 168 15.38 7.90 13.52
N LEU A 169 16.46 7.21 13.18
CA LEU A 169 17.52 6.82 14.14
C LEU A 169 18.40 8.03 14.53
N PHE A 170 18.56 8.97 13.59
CA PHE A 170 19.24 10.25 13.75
C PHE A 170 18.65 11.26 12.76
N PRO A 171 18.83 12.57 12.95
CA PRO A 171 18.28 13.57 12.04
C PRO A 171 18.73 13.37 10.59
N GLY A 172 17.78 13.18 9.68
CA GLY A 172 18.03 12.91 8.25
C GLY A 172 18.18 11.43 7.89
N ASP A 173 17.99 10.53 8.85
CA ASP A 173 17.98 9.09 8.57
C ASP A 173 16.84 8.70 7.61
N VAL A 174 17.16 7.84 6.67
CA VAL A 174 16.22 7.28 5.69
C VAL A 174 16.27 5.75 5.64
N SER A 175 16.86 5.13 6.68
CA SER A 175 16.97 3.66 6.74
C SER A 175 15.61 2.96 6.83
N GLY A 176 14.62 3.57 7.49
CA GLY A 176 13.25 3.08 7.55
C GLY A 176 12.62 2.95 6.15
N PRO A 177 12.47 4.05 5.39
CA PRO A 177 11.94 4.00 4.03
C PRO A 177 12.79 3.17 3.06
N ALA A 178 14.11 3.12 3.18
CA ALA A 178 14.95 2.23 2.38
C ALA A 178 14.68 0.75 2.67
N SER A 179 14.45 0.40 3.95
CA SER A 179 13.99 -0.92 4.37
C SER A 179 12.62 -1.25 3.79
N TYR A 180 11.70 -0.29 3.81
CA TYR A 180 10.36 -0.44 3.23
C TYR A 180 10.44 -0.70 1.71
N ASP A 181 11.18 0.12 0.96
CA ASP A 181 11.33 0.01 -0.49
C ASP A 181 11.93 -1.34 -0.91
N SER A 182 13.00 -1.80 -0.24
CA SER A 182 13.59 -3.11 -0.52
C SER A 182 12.73 -4.29 -0.06
N GLY A 183 12.06 -4.14 1.07
CA GLY A 183 11.25 -5.19 1.69
C GLY A 183 9.91 -5.45 1.01
N ILE A 184 9.35 -4.46 0.28
CA ILE A 184 8.06 -4.63 -0.40
C ILE A 184 8.09 -5.75 -1.45
N HIS A 185 9.26 -6.06 -2.02
CA HIS A 185 9.46 -7.23 -2.87
C HIS A 185 8.95 -8.52 -2.22
N VAL A 186 9.22 -8.72 -0.93
CA VAL A 186 8.71 -9.90 -0.19
C VAL A 186 7.20 -9.82 -0.02
N THR A 187 6.67 -8.65 0.33
CA THR A 187 5.23 -8.45 0.57
C THR A 187 4.39 -8.79 -0.66
N VAL A 188 4.83 -8.34 -1.83
CA VAL A 188 4.13 -8.60 -3.10
C VAL A 188 4.58 -9.89 -3.80
N GLY A 189 5.41 -10.71 -3.13
CA GLY A 189 5.93 -11.97 -3.67
C GLY A 189 6.74 -11.80 -4.94
N GLY A 190 7.48 -10.67 -5.07
CA GLY A 190 8.29 -10.33 -6.23
C GLY A 190 7.47 -9.91 -7.46
N ARG A 191 6.17 -9.67 -7.34
CA ARG A 191 5.24 -9.42 -8.47
C ARG A 191 4.80 -7.97 -8.59
N GLY A 192 5.40 -7.04 -7.84
CA GLY A 192 5.09 -5.61 -7.87
C GLY A 192 5.64 -4.86 -9.09
N GLY A 193 6.34 -5.53 -9.97
CA GLY A 193 7.11 -4.92 -11.06
C GLY A 193 8.50 -4.47 -10.63
N PRO A 194 9.36 -4.00 -11.56
CA PRO A 194 10.75 -3.69 -11.27
C PRO A 194 10.97 -2.61 -10.21
N LEU A 195 10.04 -1.67 -10.09
CA LEU A 195 10.07 -0.57 -9.11
C LEU A 195 9.03 -0.74 -8.00
N ASN A 196 8.41 -1.92 -7.87
CA ASN A 196 7.29 -2.19 -6.96
C ASN A 196 6.12 -1.21 -7.13
N ASP A 197 5.90 -0.73 -8.34
CA ASP A 197 4.99 0.37 -8.71
C ASP A 197 3.74 -0.13 -9.49
N GLY A 198 3.53 -1.43 -9.54
CA GLY A 198 2.47 -2.06 -10.33
C GLY A 198 1.06 -1.60 -9.96
N ILE A 199 0.81 -1.30 -8.70
CA ILE A 199 -0.47 -0.77 -8.22
C ILE A 199 -0.75 0.62 -8.82
N GLY A 200 0.19 1.55 -8.68
CA GLY A 200 0.03 2.91 -9.23
C GLY A 200 -0.12 2.90 -10.75
N ARG A 201 0.62 2.04 -11.46
CA ARG A 201 0.43 1.85 -12.91
C ARG A 201 -0.95 1.31 -13.25
N THR A 202 -1.47 0.35 -12.48
CA THR A 202 -2.81 -0.19 -12.68
C THR A 202 -3.87 0.88 -12.48
N MET A 203 -3.74 1.70 -11.44
CA MET A 203 -4.67 2.82 -11.19
C MET A 203 -4.62 3.84 -12.33
N ALA A 204 -3.44 4.26 -12.76
CA ALA A 204 -3.28 5.20 -13.86
C ALA A 204 -3.85 4.66 -15.19
N ALA A 205 -3.61 3.38 -15.49
CA ALA A 205 -4.14 2.74 -16.68
C ALA A 205 -5.67 2.67 -16.65
N TRP A 206 -6.24 2.29 -15.50
CA TRP A 206 -7.69 2.23 -15.33
C TRP A 206 -8.35 3.62 -15.46
N ILE A 207 -7.77 4.67 -14.91
CA ILE A 207 -8.28 6.05 -15.07
C ILE A 207 -8.30 6.43 -16.55
N LYS A 208 -7.20 6.20 -17.28
CA LYS A 208 -7.13 6.53 -18.72
C LYS A 208 -8.11 5.72 -19.58
N GLU A 209 -8.36 4.47 -19.21
CA GLU A 209 -9.31 3.62 -19.92
C GLU A 209 -10.76 4.03 -19.64
N THR A 210 -11.07 4.32 -18.38
CA THR A 210 -12.43 4.62 -17.93
C THR A 210 -12.84 6.06 -18.24
N TYR A 211 -11.89 6.98 -18.18
CA TYR A 211 -12.08 8.41 -18.38
C TYR A 211 -11.11 8.96 -19.44
N PRO A 212 -11.27 8.60 -20.72
CA PRO A 212 -10.30 8.93 -21.78
C PRO A 212 -10.09 10.43 -22.00
N ASP A 213 -11.09 11.25 -21.69
CA ASP A 213 -11.03 12.71 -21.80
C ASP A 213 -10.57 13.40 -20.52
N PHE A 214 -10.35 12.66 -19.44
CA PHE A 214 -9.89 13.22 -18.16
C PHE A 214 -8.41 13.58 -18.25
N LYS A 215 -8.12 14.87 -18.14
CA LYS A 215 -6.77 15.45 -18.21
C LYS A 215 -6.52 16.27 -16.95
N PRO A 216 -6.19 15.63 -15.83
CA PRO A 216 -5.96 16.33 -14.58
C PRO A 216 -4.76 17.28 -14.72
N ALA A 217 -4.93 18.53 -14.31
CA ALA A 217 -3.85 19.49 -14.17
C ALA A 217 -3.17 19.36 -12.81
N ARG A 218 -3.92 18.94 -11.78
CA ARG A 218 -3.40 18.76 -10.42
C ARG A 218 -3.93 17.49 -9.78
N ILE A 219 -3.01 16.70 -9.24
CA ILE A 219 -3.27 15.41 -8.59
C ILE A 219 -2.75 15.48 -7.15
N LEU A 220 -3.55 15.04 -6.19
CA LEU A 220 -3.20 14.92 -4.79
C LEU A 220 -3.18 13.44 -4.39
N ASP A 221 -2.06 12.97 -3.86
CA ASP A 221 -1.90 11.62 -3.32
C ASP A 221 -1.72 11.70 -1.80
N LEU A 222 -2.63 11.10 -1.04
CA LEU A 222 -2.65 11.11 0.42
C LEU A 222 -2.09 9.79 0.97
N GLY A 223 -1.10 9.88 1.86
CA GLY A 223 -0.33 8.74 2.34
C GLY A 223 0.71 8.28 1.32
N VAL A 224 1.46 9.23 0.76
CA VAL A 224 2.39 9.00 -0.36
C VAL A 224 3.53 8.04 -0.05
N THR A 225 3.92 7.90 1.21
CA THR A 225 5.09 7.13 1.65
C THR A 225 6.34 7.43 0.81
N THR A 226 6.94 6.42 0.16
CA THR A 226 8.13 6.55 -0.71
C THR A 226 7.80 6.79 -2.19
N GLY A 227 6.53 7.03 -2.53
CA GLY A 227 6.08 7.36 -3.87
C GLY A 227 5.96 6.17 -4.83
N HIS A 228 5.80 4.93 -4.35
CA HIS A 228 5.63 3.75 -5.22
C HIS A 228 4.42 3.88 -6.16
N ASN A 229 3.34 4.50 -5.71
CA ASN A 229 2.12 4.67 -6.50
C ASN A 229 2.02 6.08 -7.12
N THR A 230 2.61 7.07 -6.46
CA THR A 230 2.63 8.47 -6.90
C THR A 230 3.48 8.69 -8.16
N LEU A 231 4.69 8.11 -8.21
CA LEU A 231 5.59 8.33 -9.34
C LEU A 231 5.05 7.76 -10.66
N PRO A 232 4.48 6.54 -10.72
CA PRO A 232 3.83 6.08 -11.95
C PRO A 232 2.61 6.92 -12.34
N MET A 233 1.88 7.51 -11.37
CA MET A 233 0.81 8.46 -11.67
C MET A 233 1.37 9.74 -12.30
N ALA A 234 2.45 10.30 -11.75
CA ALA A 234 3.15 11.45 -12.31
C ALA A 234 3.67 11.18 -13.73
N CYS A 235 4.20 9.98 -13.98
CA CYS A 235 4.62 9.57 -15.33
C CYS A 235 3.44 9.42 -16.30
N ALA A 236 2.31 8.93 -15.82
CA ALA A 236 1.12 8.72 -16.64
C ALA A 236 0.44 10.04 -17.04
N PHE A 237 0.56 11.07 -16.22
CA PHE A 237 0.01 12.42 -16.43
C PHE A 237 1.13 13.46 -16.38
N PRO A 238 2.00 13.52 -17.40
CA PRO A 238 3.22 14.33 -17.37
C PRO A 238 2.98 15.84 -17.32
N GLU A 239 1.78 16.28 -17.76
CA GLU A 239 1.37 17.70 -17.70
C GLU A 239 0.76 18.09 -16.35
N ALA A 240 0.44 17.11 -15.50
CA ALA A 240 -0.14 17.37 -14.19
C ALA A 240 0.96 17.73 -13.17
N GLU A 241 0.66 18.64 -12.25
CA GLU A 241 1.37 18.77 -10.99
C GLU A 241 0.86 17.70 -10.02
N VAL A 242 1.74 16.83 -9.55
CA VAL A 242 1.38 15.82 -8.54
C VAL A 242 1.91 16.25 -7.18
N VAL A 243 1.04 16.27 -6.17
CA VAL A 243 1.40 16.59 -4.78
C VAL A 243 1.17 15.35 -3.94
N GLY A 244 2.24 14.82 -3.35
CA GLY A 244 2.17 13.73 -2.40
C GLY A 244 2.24 14.24 -0.97
N VAL A 245 1.27 13.86 -0.14
CA VAL A 245 1.17 14.25 1.26
C VAL A 245 1.42 13.06 2.18
N ASP A 246 2.24 13.26 3.21
CA ASP A 246 2.47 12.30 4.28
C ASP A 246 2.85 13.03 5.58
N ILE A 247 2.66 12.38 6.71
CA ILE A 247 3.11 12.89 8.02
C ILE A 247 4.56 12.48 8.33
N GLY A 248 5.06 11.44 7.66
CA GLY A 248 6.37 10.83 7.91
C GLY A 248 7.50 11.57 7.21
N VAL A 249 8.31 12.30 7.97
CA VAL A 249 9.46 13.04 7.42
C VAL A 249 10.45 12.14 6.66
N PRO A 250 10.89 10.97 7.20
CA PRO A 250 11.87 10.14 6.51
C PRO A 250 11.35 9.58 5.19
N VAL A 251 10.06 9.19 5.10
CA VAL A 251 9.48 8.67 3.85
C VAL A 251 9.39 9.75 2.79
N LEU A 252 9.06 10.99 3.17
CA LEU A 252 9.01 12.13 2.25
C LEU A 252 10.41 12.49 1.71
N ARG A 253 11.44 12.52 2.57
CA ARG A 253 12.83 12.74 2.13
C ARG A 253 13.26 11.68 1.13
N TYR A 254 13.02 10.43 1.45
CA TYR A 254 13.36 9.32 0.57
C TYR A 254 12.57 9.38 -0.74
N GLY A 255 11.27 9.65 -0.68
CA GLY A 255 10.40 9.77 -1.85
C GLY A 255 10.84 10.88 -2.81
N ALA A 256 11.21 12.05 -2.28
CA ALA A 256 11.73 13.16 -3.08
C ALA A 256 13.06 12.80 -3.76
N ALA A 257 13.98 12.18 -3.02
CA ALA A 257 15.26 11.70 -3.58
C ALA A 257 15.06 10.56 -4.60
N ARG A 258 14.09 9.67 -4.35
CA ARG A 258 13.71 8.61 -5.30
C ARG A 258 13.14 9.19 -6.60
N ALA A 259 12.27 10.20 -6.50
CA ALA A 259 11.74 10.90 -7.66
C ALA A 259 12.86 11.55 -8.50
N GLU A 260 13.81 12.23 -7.84
CA GLU A 260 14.98 12.80 -8.52
C GLU A 260 15.83 11.73 -9.20
N ALA A 261 16.14 10.65 -8.49
CA ALA A 261 16.93 9.53 -9.01
C ALA A 261 16.28 8.84 -10.23
N LEU A 262 14.95 8.85 -10.30
CA LEU A 262 14.17 8.30 -11.41
C LEU A 262 13.83 9.34 -12.49
N GLY A 263 14.20 10.61 -12.30
CA GLY A 263 13.95 11.69 -13.25
C GLY A 263 12.48 12.13 -13.34
N VAL A 264 11.65 11.83 -12.34
CA VAL A 264 10.25 12.29 -12.26
C VAL A 264 10.23 13.69 -11.69
N ARG A 265 9.81 14.68 -12.48
CA ARG A 265 9.99 16.10 -12.13
C ARG A 265 8.72 16.85 -11.79
N ASN A 266 7.57 16.32 -12.15
CA ASN A 266 6.26 16.93 -11.94
C ASN A 266 5.59 16.48 -10.63
N VAL A 267 6.39 16.08 -9.62
CA VAL A 267 5.92 15.65 -8.30
C VAL A 267 6.53 16.51 -7.19
N ARG A 268 5.72 16.85 -6.21
CA ARG A 268 6.13 17.49 -4.94
C ARG A 268 5.73 16.63 -3.75
N PHE A 269 6.56 16.64 -2.72
CA PHE A 269 6.33 15.94 -1.45
C PHE A 269 6.13 16.98 -0.35
N LEU A 270 5.04 16.85 0.40
CA LEU A 270 4.64 17.81 1.42
C LEU A 270 4.34 17.09 2.73
N GLN A 271 4.98 17.52 3.81
CA GLN A 271 4.61 17.06 5.15
C GLN A 271 3.32 17.76 5.59
N ALA A 272 2.25 16.99 5.75
CA ALA A 272 0.97 17.47 6.28
C ALA A 272 0.14 16.30 6.82
N ASP A 273 -0.78 16.60 7.74
CA ASP A 273 -1.83 15.66 8.11
C ASP A 273 -2.93 15.70 7.03
N ALA A 274 -3.22 14.55 6.41
CA ALA A 274 -4.24 14.46 5.37
C ALA A 274 -5.66 14.80 5.88
N SER A 275 -5.87 14.83 7.20
CA SER A 275 -7.14 15.25 7.81
C SER A 275 -7.30 16.77 7.93
N ASP A 276 -6.24 17.53 7.63
CA ASP A 276 -6.21 19.00 7.57
C ASP A 276 -5.40 19.44 6.35
N LEU A 277 -6.08 19.73 5.27
CA LEU A 277 -5.53 20.21 4.00
C LEU A 277 -5.74 21.73 3.83
N SER A 278 -5.83 22.49 4.93
CA SER A 278 -6.09 23.93 4.93
C SER A 278 -5.07 24.76 4.14
N GLN A 279 -3.87 24.23 3.88
CA GLN A 279 -2.88 24.83 3.00
C GLN A 279 -3.26 24.79 1.52
N PHE A 280 -4.29 24.05 1.13
CA PHE A 280 -4.80 24.01 -0.23
C PHE A 280 -6.15 24.72 -0.33
N GLU A 281 -6.31 25.48 -1.41
CA GLU A 281 -7.57 26.16 -1.73
C GLU A 281 -8.68 25.16 -2.07
N ASP A 282 -9.93 25.57 -1.89
CA ASP A 282 -11.09 24.82 -2.34
C ASP A 282 -11.03 24.62 -3.87
N ALA A 283 -11.52 23.48 -4.34
CA ALA A 283 -11.62 23.17 -5.77
C ALA A 283 -10.27 23.32 -6.53
N SER A 284 -9.15 22.94 -5.90
CA SER A 284 -7.80 23.13 -6.43
C SER A 284 -7.15 21.88 -7.01
N PHE A 285 -7.81 20.71 -6.96
CA PHE A 285 -7.33 19.45 -7.52
C PHE A 285 -8.38 18.78 -8.40
N ASP A 286 -7.91 18.13 -9.47
CA ASP A 286 -8.77 17.36 -10.37
C ASP A 286 -8.87 15.88 -9.94
N LEU A 287 -7.83 15.35 -9.30
CA LEU A 287 -7.78 13.99 -8.76
C LEU A 287 -7.24 14.02 -7.34
N VAL A 288 -7.96 13.40 -6.41
CA VAL A 288 -7.44 13.01 -5.09
C VAL A 288 -7.39 11.50 -5.03
N MET A 289 -6.24 10.94 -4.68
CA MET A 289 -6.07 9.50 -4.62
C MET A 289 -5.48 9.03 -3.31
N THR A 290 -5.81 7.79 -2.93
CA THR A 290 -5.12 7.04 -1.89
C THR A 290 -4.86 5.61 -2.36
N THR A 291 -3.84 4.96 -1.83
CA THR A 291 -3.52 3.58 -2.18
C THR A 291 -3.09 2.82 -0.93
N MET A 292 -3.89 1.84 -0.50
CA MET A 292 -3.63 1.05 0.69
C MET A 292 -3.34 1.94 1.91
N PHE A 293 -4.18 2.93 2.13
CA PHE A 293 -4.01 3.97 3.15
C PHE A 293 -5.17 4.02 4.16
N LEU A 294 -6.41 3.80 3.71
CA LEU A 294 -7.58 3.98 4.55
C LEU A 294 -7.61 3.02 5.75
N HIS A 295 -7.05 1.82 5.61
CA HIS A 295 -6.98 0.82 6.68
C HIS A 295 -5.97 1.15 7.79
N GLU A 296 -5.13 2.15 7.59
CA GLU A 296 -4.21 2.66 8.61
C GLU A 296 -4.80 3.84 9.42
N LEU A 297 -6.01 4.30 9.07
CA LEU A 297 -6.63 5.48 9.63
C LEU A 297 -7.62 5.16 10.75
N SER A 298 -7.66 6.04 11.76
CA SER A 298 -8.82 6.07 12.66
C SER A 298 -10.07 6.51 11.89
N LEU A 299 -11.25 6.04 12.31
CA LEU A 299 -12.51 6.40 11.66
C LEU A 299 -12.71 7.93 11.60
N ALA A 300 -12.39 8.63 12.68
CA ALA A 300 -12.51 10.09 12.73
C ALA A 300 -11.57 10.79 11.73
N SER A 301 -10.35 10.28 11.56
CA SER A 301 -9.39 10.82 10.57
C SER A 301 -9.86 10.52 9.15
N MET A 302 -10.36 9.31 8.88
CA MET A 302 -10.89 8.93 7.57
C MET A 302 -12.05 9.87 7.15
N ASP A 303 -13.00 10.11 8.06
CA ASP A 303 -14.12 11.03 7.80
C ASP A 303 -13.65 12.46 7.56
N ALA A 304 -12.62 12.92 8.27
CA ALA A 304 -12.03 14.24 8.05
C ALA A 304 -11.33 14.30 6.67
N ILE A 305 -10.57 13.27 6.32
CA ILE A 305 -9.89 13.15 5.02
C ILE A 305 -10.91 13.18 3.86
N PHE A 306 -12.02 12.48 3.98
CA PHE A 306 -13.05 12.50 2.93
C PHE A 306 -13.69 13.89 2.76
N ARG A 307 -13.93 14.63 3.86
CA ARG A 307 -14.40 16.01 3.79
C ARG A 307 -13.39 16.96 3.15
N GLU A 308 -12.12 16.84 3.54
CA GLU A 308 -11.03 17.62 2.95
C GLU A 308 -10.84 17.28 1.48
N ALA A 309 -10.83 16.00 1.11
CA ALA A 309 -10.77 15.58 -0.28
C ALA A 309 -11.92 16.16 -1.10
N ARG A 310 -13.16 16.14 -0.56
CA ARG A 310 -14.31 16.76 -1.22
C ARG A 310 -14.16 18.27 -1.37
N ARG A 311 -13.62 18.97 -0.38
CA ARG A 311 -13.39 20.41 -0.39
C ARG A 311 -12.37 20.82 -1.46
N VAL A 312 -11.24 20.10 -1.53
CA VAL A 312 -10.15 20.46 -2.45
C VAL A 312 -10.40 20.00 -3.88
N LEU A 313 -11.35 19.09 -4.13
CA LEU A 313 -11.69 18.62 -5.47
C LEU A 313 -12.48 19.66 -6.25
N ALA A 314 -12.01 19.95 -7.46
CA ALA A 314 -12.69 20.79 -8.44
C ALA A 314 -14.01 20.15 -8.93
N PRO A 315 -14.97 20.93 -9.44
CA PRO A 315 -16.13 20.37 -10.12
C PRO A 315 -15.72 19.45 -11.29
N GLY A 316 -16.27 18.23 -11.33
CA GLY A 316 -15.87 17.18 -12.28
C GLY A 316 -14.59 16.45 -11.89
N GLY A 317 -14.04 16.72 -10.72
CA GLY A 317 -12.89 16.00 -10.18
C GLY A 317 -13.24 14.61 -9.65
N LEU A 318 -12.24 13.77 -9.48
CA LEU A 318 -12.37 12.37 -9.06
C LEU A 318 -11.63 12.14 -7.74
N MET A 319 -12.29 11.57 -6.74
CA MET A 319 -11.62 10.89 -5.64
C MET A 319 -11.55 9.38 -5.94
N LEU A 320 -10.38 8.77 -5.80
CA LEU A 320 -10.18 7.36 -6.06
C LEU A 320 -9.27 6.72 -5.02
N ASN A 321 -9.79 5.70 -4.34
CA ASN A 321 -9.06 4.96 -3.32
C ASN A 321 -8.89 3.51 -3.77
N MET A 322 -7.70 2.95 -3.65
CA MET A 322 -7.45 1.53 -3.85
C MET A 322 -7.28 0.84 -2.51
N GLU A 323 -8.13 -0.16 -2.24
CA GLU A 323 -8.17 -0.88 -0.98
C GLU A 323 -8.48 -2.37 -1.15
N GLN A 324 -8.38 -3.12 -0.05
CA GLN A 324 -8.96 -4.45 0.06
C GLN A 324 -10.51 -4.34 0.10
N PRO A 325 -11.24 -5.37 -0.37
CA PRO A 325 -12.69 -5.32 -0.41
C PRO A 325 -13.32 -5.33 0.99
N ALA A 326 -14.48 -4.65 1.12
CA ALA A 326 -15.31 -4.71 2.31
C ALA A 326 -15.80 -6.13 2.59
N TYR A 327 -16.15 -6.41 3.85
CA TYR A 327 -16.60 -7.74 4.29
C TYR A 327 -18.07 -8.05 3.94
N ALA A 328 -18.82 -7.06 3.48
CA ALA A 328 -20.21 -7.27 3.07
C ALA A 328 -20.31 -8.34 1.98
N GLY A 329 -21.13 -9.36 2.22
CA GLY A 329 -21.32 -10.49 1.30
C GLY A 329 -20.18 -11.53 1.28
N ILE A 330 -19.15 -11.37 2.08
CA ILE A 330 -18.04 -12.34 2.21
C ILE A 330 -18.39 -13.34 3.34
N PRO A 331 -18.18 -14.67 3.14
CA PRO A 331 -18.46 -15.66 4.19
C PRO A 331 -17.64 -15.43 5.47
N PRO A 332 -18.16 -15.79 6.65
CA PRO A 332 -17.48 -15.62 7.94
C PRO A 332 -16.06 -16.20 8.00
N PHE A 333 -15.82 -17.35 7.37
CA PHE A 333 -14.50 -17.95 7.25
C PHE A 333 -13.51 -17.01 6.53
N GLU A 334 -13.92 -16.52 5.36
CA GLU A 334 -13.04 -15.67 4.55
C GLU A 334 -12.80 -14.31 5.24
N GLN A 335 -13.81 -13.75 5.90
CA GLN A 335 -13.62 -12.57 6.74
C GLN A 335 -12.58 -12.83 7.86
N ALA A 336 -12.66 -13.98 8.54
CA ALA A 336 -11.72 -14.35 9.60
C ALA A 336 -10.29 -14.53 9.09
N ILE A 337 -10.11 -15.05 7.86
CA ILE A 337 -8.79 -15.15 7.22
C ILE A 337 -8.25 -13.77 6.85
N ARG A 338 -9.08 -12.86 6.34
CA ARG A 338 -8.70 -11.48 5.99
C ARG A 338 -8.38 -10.63 7.23
N ASP A 339 -9.07 -10.87 8.35
CA ASP A 339 -8.78 -10.23 9.64
C ASP A 339 -7.44 -10.64 10.26
N TRP A 340 -6.70 -11.55 9.61
CA TRP A 340 -5.38 -11.95 10.09
C TRP A 340 -4.45 -10.76 10.28
N ASP A 341 -4.49 -9.78 9.38
CA ASP A 341 -3.63 -8.58 9.44
C ASP A 341 -3.94 -7.72 10.67
N ALA A 342 -5.21 -7.55 11.02
CA ALA A 342 -5.61 -6.86 12.26
C ALA A 342 -5.06 -7.52 13.53
N HIS A 343 -4.97 -8.85 13.54
CA HIS A 343 -4.56 -9.60 14.74
C HIS A 343 -3.05 -9.86 14.84
N TYR A 344 -2.36 -9.91 13.71
CA TYR A 344 -0.98 -10.42 13.66
C TYR A 344 -0.01 -9.56 12.83
N ASN A 345 -0.49 -8.50 12.16
CA ASN A 345 0.34 -7.62 11.34
C ASN A 345 0.33 -6.16 11.83
N ASN A 346 -0.14 -5.93 13.06
CA ASN A 346 -0.27 -4.59 13.65
C ASN A 346 -1.08 -3.61 12.79
N GLU A 347 -2.24 -4.08 12.27
CA GLU A 347 -3.19 -3.27 11.49
C GLU A 347 -4.46 -2.99 12.32
N PRO A 348 -4.44 -2.05 13.27
CA PRO A 348 -5.51 -1.92 14.26
C PRO A 348 -6.84 -1.47 13.67
N PHE A 349 -6.83 -0.79 12.52
CA PHE A 349 -8.04 -0.26 11.88
C PHE A 349 -8.54 -1.13 10.73
N TRP A 350 -7.80 -2.18 10.34
CA TRP A 350 -8.14 -3.11 9.27
C TRP A 350 -9.57 -3.64 9.36
N THR A 351 -9.90 -4.28 10.48
CA THR A 351 -11.25 -4.84 10.73
C THR A 351 -12.33 -3.77 10.69
N THR A 352 -12.04 -2.58 11.22
CA THR A 352 -12.98 -1.45 11.23
C THR A 352 -13.28 -1.01 9.81
N LEU A 353 -12.29 -0.67 9.02
CA LEU A 353 -12.47 -0.23 7.64
C LEU A 353 -13.28 -1.24 6.83
N HIS A 354 -12.86 -2.50 6.83
CA HIS A 354 -13.49 -3.53 5.98
C HIS A 354 -14.90 -3.94 6.45
N SER A 355 -15.32 -3.50 7.65
CA SER A 355 -16.69 -3.69 8.16
C SER A 355 -17.61 -2.52 7.82
N LEU A 356 -17.09 -1.42 7.26
CA LEU A 356 -17.87 -0.25 6.90
C LEU A 356 -18.49 -0.37 5.51
N ASP A 357 -19.56 0.38 5.29
CA ASP A 357 -20.01 0.78 3.98
C ASP A 357 -19.40 2.14 3.66
N LEU A 358 -18.38 2.16 2.83
CA LEU A 358 -17.69 3.39 2.45
C LEU A 358 -18.58 4.36 1.66
N ASP A 359 -19.63 3.86 1.00
CA ASP A 359 -20.58 4.70 0.26
C ASP A 359 -21.27 5.70 1.20
N ASP A 360 -21.62 5.27 2.42
CA ASP A 360 -22.23 6.17 3.41
C ASP A 360 -21.25 7.24 3.92
N HIS A 361 -19.97 6.91 4.03
CA HIS A 361 -18.91 7.86 4.41
C HIS A 361 -18.63 8.89 3.31
N PHE A 362 -18.62 8.48 2.03
CA PHE A 362 -18.56 9.42 0.90
C PHE A 362 -19.73 10.38 0.89
N VAL A 363 -20.95 9.88 1.05
CA VAL A 363 -22.15 10.71 1.09
C VAL A 363 -22.13 11.67 2.28
N ALA A 364 -21.69 11.22 3.46
CA ALA A 364 -21.54 12.07 4.64
C ALA A 364 -20.49 13.19 4.45
N ALA A 365 -19.50 12.97 3.59
CA ALA A 365 -18.49 13.95 3.21
C ALA A 365 -18.99 14.95 2.13
N GLY A 366 -20.19 14.75 1.56
CA GLY A 366 -20.79 15.64 0.57
C GLY A 366 -20.63 15.20 -0.88
N PHE A 367 -20.26 13.95 -1.13
CA PHE A 367 -20.31 13.35 -2.48
C PHE A 367 -21.74 12.88 -2.80
N ASP A 368 -22.11 12.94 -4.07
CA ASP A 368 -23.40 12.46 -4.55
C ASP A 368 -23.37 10.92 -4.65
N ARG A 369 -24.39 10.27 -4.09
CA ARG A 369 -24.51 8.80 -4.12
C ARG A 369 -24.58 8.24 -5.54
N ASP A 370 -25.17 8.97 -6.48
CA ASP A 370 -25.31 8.54 -7.86
C ASP A 370 -23.99 8.66 -8.66
N LYS A 371 -22.99 9.34 -8.09
CA LYS A 371 -21.65 9.52 -8.66
C LYS A 371 -20.57 8.67 -8.00
N LEU A 372 -20.96 7.73 -7.14
CA LEU A 372 -20.00 6.81 -6.52
C LEU A 372 -19.42 5.85 -7.55
N VAL A 373 -18.11 5.63 -7.45
CA VAL A 373 -17.34 4.79 -8.36
C VAL A 373 -16.89 3.53 -7.62
N LYS A 374 -17.11 2.37 -8.24
CA LYS A 374 -16.64 1.10 -7.70
C LYS A 374 -16.14 0.18 -8.80
N LYS A 375 -14.91 -0.28 -8.68
CA LYS A 375 -14.32 -1.30 -9.55
C LYS A 375 -13.72 -2.41 -8.70
N VAL A 376 -14.20 -3.63 -8.95
CA VAL A 376 -13.68 -4.83 -8.29
C VAL A 376 -12.69 -5.52 -9.22
N PHE A 377 -11.50 -5.81 -8.72
CA PHE A 377 -10.50 -6.63 -9.41
C PHE A 377 -10.58 -8.05 -8.85
N THR A 378 -10.72 -9.03 -9.73
CA THR A 378 -10.72 -10.44 -9.34
C THR A 378 -9.29 -10.94 -9.25
N ALA A 379 -8.98 -11.63 -8.16
CA ALA A 379 -7.76 -12.42 -8.06
C ALA A 379 -7.93 -13.74 -8.84
N PRO A 380 -6.85 -14.43 -9.22
CA PRO A 380 -6.93 -15.76 -9.81
C PRO A 380 -7.81 -16.69 -8.96
N ALA A 381 -8.60 -17.52 -9.64
CA ALA A 381 -9.52 -18.45 -8.98
C ALA A 381 -8.81 -19.31 -7.94
N GLY A 382 -9.47 -19.51 -6.79
CA GLY A 382 -9.00 -20.44 -5.76
C GLY A 382 -9.04 -21.90 -6.27
N PRO A 383 -8.49 -22.86 -5.51
CA PRO A 383 -8.44 -24.28 -5.90
C PRO A 383 -9.80 -24.87 -6.24
N ALA A 384 -10.89 -24.34 -5.67
CA ALA A 384 -12.27 -24.78 -5.93
C ALA A 384 -12.96 -24.01 -7.08
N GLY A 385 -12.22 -23.22 -7.87
CA GLY A 385 -12.80 -22.44 -8.98
C GLY A 385 -13.59 -21.21 -8.54
N GLN A 386 -13.57 -20.85 -7.27
CA GLN A 386 -14.28 -19.67 -6.74
C GLN A 386 -13.59 -18.39 -7.18
N THR A 387 -14.37 -17.44 -7.68
CA THR A 387 -13.88 -16.09 -7.95
C THR A 387 -13.50 -15.40 -6.63
N ARG A 388 -12.22 -15.04 -6.47
CA ARG A 388 -11.76 -14.25 -5.32
C ARG A 388 -11.71 -12.78 -5.68
N ILE A 389 -12.28 -11.94 -4.84
CA ILE A 389 -12.11 -10.48 -4.96
C ILE A 389 -10.71 -10.14 -4.47
N GLY A 390 -9.90 -9.54 -5.36
CA GLY A 390 -8.54 -9.11 -5.04
C GLY A 390 -8.52 -7.74 -4.39
N MET A 391 -8.51 -6.70 -5.21
CA MET A 391 -8.50 -5.29 -4.78
C MET A 391 -9.76 -4.60 -5.30
N VAL A 392 -10.10 -3.46 -4.70
CA VAL A 392 -11.19 -2.62 -5.18
C VAL A 392 -10.69 -1.19 -5.37
N PHE A 393 -11.18 -0.51 -6.42
CA PHE A 393 -11.22 0.93 -6.45
C PHE A 393 -12.58 1.37 -5.94
N VAL A 394 -12.57 2.30 -5.00
CA VAL A 394 -13.76 2.96 -4.47
C VAL A 394 -13.55 4.47 -4.49
N GLY A 395 -14.54 5.21 -4.90
CA GLY A 395 -14.39 6.66 -5.03
C GLY A 395 -15.68 7.35 -5.39
N ALA A 396 -15.57 8.61 -5.78
CA ALA A 396 -16.68 9.43 -6.22
C ALA A 396 -16.22 10.54 -7.16
N GLU A 397 -17.07 10.89 -8.12
CA GLU A 397 -16.95 12.11 -8.91
C GLU A 397 -17.64 13.30 -8.19
N THR A 398 -17.16 14.53 -8.41
CA THR A 398 -17.76 15.74 -7.85
C THR A 398 -18.80 16.39 -8.77
#